data_472efe0b6fc8e0ec5d243f0e08d5880f
#
_entry.id   472efe0b6fc8e0ec5d243f0e08d5880f
#
_cell.length_a   1.000
_cell.length_b   1.000
_cell.length_c   1.000
_cell.angle_alpha   90.00
_cell.angle_beta   90.00
_cell.angle_gamma   90.00
#
_symmetry.space_group_name_H-M   'P 1'
#
loop_
_entity.id
_entity.type
_entity.pdbx_description
1 polymer ?
#
loop_
_entity_poly.entity_id
_entity_poly.type
_entity_poly.pdbx_seq_one_letter_code
_entity_poly.pdbx_strand_id
1 'polypeptide(L)'
;MHPKTDEFMNRVSTYIRQSLCDIYPPQELKSLTMMIWCDLLGMDALDIYLGKDINLSESKLHELENILQRFRKNEPVQYIRGFANFLSRPFYVAPGVLIPRPETEELVELIISENQFDTPRILDIGTGSGCIAVSLSLDILHAQVTAWDVSDEALDIARRNNEALNATVSFEKRNVFADVEQQKKFDIVVSNPPYVTESEKRAMESNVLDWEPGLALFVPDNDPLCFYRRIAALGRKLLSPGGKLYFEINRLYGAQIVSMLADLGYCNPRVIKDISGNDRIVTAYK
;
A
#
# COMPACT_ATOMS: atom_id res chain seq x y z
N MET A 1 19.35 -35.43 -18.71
CA MET A 1 18.05 -35.22 -19.38
C MET A 1 17.03 -35.07 -18.24
N HIS A 2 16.66 -33.88 -17.91
CA HIS A 2 15.54 -33.65 -16.97
C HIS A 2 14.22 -33.89 -17.70
N PRO A 3 13.26 -34.62 -17.12
CA PRO A 3 11.95 -34.80 -17.73
C PRO A 3 11.28 -33.41 -17.84
N LYS A 4 10.67 -33.18 -18.99
CA LYS A 4 9.95 -31.94 -19.29
C LYS A 4 8.83 -31.79 -18.27
N THR A 5 8.88 -30.73 -17.46
CA THR A 5 7.92 -30.35 -16.41
C THR A 5 6.50 -30.06 -16.94
N ASP A 6 6.27 -30.16 -18.25
CA ASP A 6 4.98 -29.86 -18.90
C ASP A 6 4.03 -31.07 -19.05
N GLU A 7 4.48 -32.28 -18.72
CA GLU A 7 3.69 -33.51 -18.96
C GLU A 7 2.63 -33.84 -17.89
N PHE A 8 2.65 -33.16 -16.74
CA PHE A 8 1.79 -33.45 -15.59
C PHE A 8 0.78 -32.34 -15.22
N MET A 9 0.39 -31.51 -16.17
CA MET A 9 -0.62 -30.49 -15.88
C MET A 9 -2.04 -31.04 -16.04
N ASN A 10 -2.87 -30.82 -15.02
CA ASN A 10 -4.28 -31.16 -15.11
C ASN A 10 -5.02 -30.20 -16.09
N ARG A 11 -6.20 -30.60 -16.55
CA ARG A 11 -7.00 -29.82 -17.53
C ARG A 11 -7.30 -28.40 -17.09
N VAL A 12 -7.50 -28.18 -15.78
CA VAL A 12 -7.81 -26.84 -15.22
C VAL A 12 -6.59 -25.93 -15.32
N SER A 13 -5.41 -26.41 -14.96
CA SER A 13 -4.16 -25.64 -15.09
C SER A 13 -3.86 -25.28 -16.53
N THR A 14 -4.11 -26.21 -17.47
CA THR A 14 -3.98 -25.96 -18.90
C THR A 14 -4.96 -24.88 -19.36
N TYR A 15 -6.21 -24.97 -18.93
CA TYR A 15 -7.24 -23.99 -19.24
C TYR A 15 -6.90 -22.57 -18.71
N ILE A 16 -6.46 -22.45 -17.46
CA ILE A 16 -6.00 -21.17 -16.88
C ILE A 16 -4.89 -20.56 -17.75
N ARG A 17 -3.86 -21.33 -18.07
CA ARG A 17 -2.74 -20.86 -18.88
C ARG A 17 -3.16 -20.41 -20.27
N GLN A 18 -3.99 -21.21 -20.97
CA GLN A 18 -4.51 -20.86 -22.29
C GLN A 18 -5.37 -19.58 -22.24
N SER A 19 -6.11 -19.39 -21.16
CA SER A 19 -6.99 -18.23 -21.00
C SER A 19 -6.26 -16.90 -20.76
N LEU A 20 -4.99 -16.95 -20.33
CA LEU A 20 -4.19 -15.79 -19.93
C LEU A 20 -2.88 -15.62 -20.73
N CYS A 21 -2.56 -16.54 -21.67
CA CYS A 21 -1.27 -16.55 -22.38
C CYS A 21 -1.04 -15.33 -23.29
N ASP A 22 -2.10 -14.67 -23.73
CA ASP A 22 -2.01 -13.46 -24.56
C ASP A 22 -1.73 -12.19 -23.75
N ILE A 23 -1.85 -12.27 -22.40
CA ILE A 23 -1.74 -11.12 -21.50
C ILE A 23 -0.48 -11.21 -20.64
N TYR A 24 -0.15 -12.41 -20.15
CA TYR A 24 0.94 -12.63 -19.20
C TYR A 24 2.06 -13.48 -19.81
N PRO A 25 3.34 -13.14 -19.54
CA PRO A 25 4.46 -13.93 -20.02
C PRO A 25 4.49 -15.33 -19.38
N PRO A 26 5.09 -16.35 -20.05
CA PRO A 26 5.07 -17.75 -19.60
C PRO A 26 5.60 -17.99 -18.18
N GLN A 27 6.57 -17.19 -17.72
CA GLN A 27 7.12 -17.31 -16.37
C GLN A 27 6.12 -16.87 -15.31
N GLU A 28 5.39 -15.79 -15.58
CA GLU A 28 4.36 -15.26 -14.70
C GLU A 28 3.12 -16.16 -14.67
N LEU A 29 2.72 -16.71 -15.84
CA LEU A 29 1.60 -17.64 -15.94
C LEU A 29 1.72 -18.85 -15.00
N LYS A 30 2.92 -19.33 -14.74
CA LYS A 30 3.14 -20.45 -13.82
C LYS A 30 2.76 -20.04 -12.39
N SER A 31 3.22 -18.89 -11.94
CA SER A 31 2.92 -18.35 -10.60
C SER A 31 1.45 -17.99 -10.45
N LEU A 32 0.87 -17.35 -11.48
CA LEU A 32 -0.56 -17.02 -11.52
C LEU A 32 -1.43 -18.28 -11.48
N THR A 33 -1.08 -19.33 -12.23
CA THR A 33 -1.82 -20.60 -12.21
C THR A 33 -1.86 -21.21 -10.82
N MET A 34 -0.70 -21.25 -10.13
CA MET A 34 -0.62 -21.77 -8.76
C MET A 34 -1.43 -20.93 -7.78
N MET A 35 -1.34 -19.61 -7.88
CA MET A 35 -2.09 -18.70 -7.04
C MET A 35 -3.61 -18.82 -7.27
N ILE A 36 -4.07 -18.84 -8.53
CA ILE A 36 -5.50 -19.02 -8.86
C ILE A 36 -5.99 -20.34 -8.27
N TRP A 37 -5.20 -21.39 -8.40
CA TRP A 37 -5.57 -22.72 -7.91
C TRP A 37 -5.64 -22.76 -6.39
N CYS A 38 -4.55 -22.35 -5.72
CA CYS A 38 -4.42 -22.53 -4.28
C CYS A 38 -5.10 -21.41 -3.49
N ASP A 39 -4.78 -20.15 -3.82
CA ASP A 39 -5.21 -19.02 -3.00
C ASP A 39 -6.64 -18.58 -3.31
N LEU A 40 -7.06 -18.63 -4.59
CA LEU A 40 -8.36 -18.12 -4.99
C LEU A 40 -9.43 -19.20 -5.04
N LEU A 41 -9.10 -20.41 -5.51
CA LEU A 41 -10.04 -21.53 -5.56
C LEU A 41 -9.98 -22.41 -4.30
N GLY A 42 -8.98 -22.25 -3.43
CA GLY A 42 -8.81 -23.02 -2.22
C GLY A 42 -8.49 -24.50 -2.46
N MET A 43 -7.80 -24.82 -3.57
CA MET A 43 -7.46 -26.17 -3.95
C MET A 43 -6.05 -26.56 -3.45
N ASP A 44 -5.82 -27.87 -3.24
CA ASP A 44 -4.53 -28.36 -2.78
C ASP A 44 -3.47 -28.28 -3.88
N ALA A 45 -2.32 -27.68 -3.57
CA ALA A 45 -1.17 -27.64 -4.47
C ALA A 45 -0.65 -29.04 -4.85
N LEU A 46 -0.76 -30.02 -3.94
CA LEU A 46 -0.34 -31.40 -4.18
C LEU A 46 -1.12 -32.03 -5.33
N ASP A 47 -2.39 -31.72 -5.45
CA ASP A 47 -3.24 -32.25 -6.54
C ASP A 47 -2.79 -31.77 -7.91
N ILE A 48 -2.25 -30.53 -8.01
CA ILE A 48 -1.61 -30.04 -9.23
C ILE A 48 -0.32 -30.81 -9.52
N TYR A 49 0.55 -30.95 -8.51
CA TYR A 49 1.85 -31.64 -8.69
C TYR A 49 1.69 -33.13 -9.05
N LEU A 50 0.64 -33.78 -8.55
CA LEU A 50 0.32 -35.16 -8.88
C LEU A 50 -0.41 -35.33 -10.21
N GLY A 51 -0.70 -34.24 -10.90
CA GLY A 51 -1.41 -34.26 -12.18
C GLY A 51 -2.82 -34.85 -12.08
N LYS A 52 -3.45 -34.83 -10.91
CA LYS A 52 -4.80 -35.36 -10.76
C LYS A 52 -5.79 -34.60 -11.61
N ASP A 53 -6.55 -35.31 -12.42
CA ASP A 53 -7.67 -34.77 -13.17
C ASP A 53 -8.80 -34.46 -12.14
N ILE A 54 -8.93 -33.19 -11.78
CA ILE A 54 -9.96 -32.71 -10.86
C ILE A 54 -11.09 -32.10 -11.67
N ASN A 55 -12.27 -32.66 -11.50
CA ASN A 55 -13.50 -32.07 -12.02
C ASN A 55 -13.98 -31.03 -11.03
N LEU A 56 -13.90 -29.74 -11.41
CA LEU A 56 -14.48 -28.66 -10.64
C LEU A 56 -16.01 -28.75 -10.66
N SER A 57 -16.66 -28.44 -9.55
CA SER A 57 -18.11 -28.25 -9.51
C SER A 57 -18.51 -27.06 -10.40
N GLU A 58 -19.78 -27.00 -10.82
CA GLU A 58 -20.29 -25.88 -11.60
C GLU A 58 -20.06 -24.54 -10.90
N SER A 59 -20.24 -24.49 -9.59
CA SER A 59 -19.96 -23.30 -8.77
C SER A 59 -18.49 -22.88 -8.85
N LYS A 60 -17.56 -23.84 -8.74
CA LYS A 60 -16.12 -23.56 -8.84
C LYS A 60 -15.68 -23.18 -10.25
N LEU A 61 -16.31 -23.73 -11.28
CA LEU A 61 -16.10 -23.31 -12.66
C LEU A 61 -16.55 -21.86 -12.88
N HIS A 62 -17.71 -21.50 -12.35
CA HIS A 62 -18.20 -20.12 -12.43
C HIS A 62 -17.28 -19.14 -11.68
N GLU A 63 -16.78 -19.52 -10.49
CA GLU A 63 -15.81 -18.75 -9.73
C GLU A 63 -14.51 -18.58 -10.52
N LEU A 64 -13.98 -19.63 -11.12
CA LEU A 64 -12.80 -19.59 -11.99
C LEU A 64 -13.00 -18.63 -13.17
N GLU A 65 -14.15 -18.72 -13.86
CA GLU A 65 -14.42 -17.81 -14.98
C GLU A 65 -14.44 -16.34 -14.56
N ASN A 66 -15.06 -16.03 -13.42
CA ASN A 66 -15.06 -14.68 -12.86
C ASN A 66 -13.64 -14.19 -12.55
N ILE A 67 -12.80 -15.04 -11.96
CA ILE A 67 -11.40 -14.74 -11.68
C ILE A 67 -10.64 -14.48 -12.98
N LEU A 68 -10.78 -15.35 -13.99
CA LEU A 68 -10.12 -15.19 -15.28
C LEU A 68 -10.55 -13.91 -16.01
N GLN A 69 -11.82 -13.53 -15.91
CA GLN A 69 -12.31 -12.28 -16.49
C GLN A 69 -11.66 -11.05 -15.84
N ARG A 70 -11.44 -11.06 -14.53
CA ARG A 70 -10.74 -10.00 -13.79
C ARG A 70 -9.28 -9.89 -14.23
N PHE A 71 -8.57 -11.02 -14.35
CA PHE A 71 -7.21 -11.04 -14.90
C PHE A 71 -7.13 -10.53 -16.34
N ARG A 72 -8.10 -10.89 -17.20
CA ARG A 72 -8.17 -10.38 -18.58
C ARG A 72 -8.37 -8.86 -18.66
N LYS A 73 -8.93 -8.26 -17.63
CA LYS A 73 -9.06 -6.81 -17.49
C LYS A 73 -7.83 -6.17 -16.85
N ASN A 74 -6.77 -6.92 -16.67
CA ASN A 74 -5.53 -6.48 -16.00
C ASN A 74 -5.76 -5.91 -14.58
N GLU A 75 -6.76 -6.44 -13.87
CA GLU A 75 -7.01 -6.06 -12.48
C GLU A 75 -5.87 -6.53 -11.57
N PRO A 76 -5.36 -5.69 -10.65
CA PRO A 76 -4.30 -6.08 -9.72
C PRO A 76 -4.65 -7.34 -8.95
N VAL A 77 -3.70 -8.26 -8.85
CA VAL A 77 -3.89 -9.54 -8.16
C VAL A 77 -4.35 -9.36 -6.71
N GLN A 78 -3.88 -8.31 -6.04
CA GLN A 78 -4.25 -8.01 -4.66
C GLN A 78 -5.75 -7.68 -4.54
N TYR A 79 -6.31 -6.94 -5.50
CA TYR A 79 -7.76 -6.69 -5.54
C TYR A 79 -8.54 -7.96 -5.86
N ILE A 80 -8.03 -8.82 -6.74
CA ILE A 80 -8.66 -10.11 -7.04
C ILE A 80 -8.68 -11.01 -5.80
N ARG A 81 -7.58 -11.07 -5.05
CA ARG A 81 -7.46 -11.80 -3.78
C ARG A 81 -8.24 -11.16 -2.64
N GLY A 82 -8.49 -9.86 -2.72
CA GLY A 82 -9.12 -9.07 -1.67
C GLY A 82 -8.16 -8.71 -0.53
N PHE A 83 -6.87 -9.00 -0.63
CA PHE A 83 -5.89 -8.61 0.38
C PHE A 83 -4.48 -8.42 -0.20
N ALA A 84 -3.69 -7.60 0.48
CA ALA A 84 -2.25 -7.45 0.31
C ALA A 84 -1.55 -7.72 1.65
N ASN A 85 -0.40 -8.39 1.61
CA ASN A 85 0.42 -8.52 2.81
C ASN A 85 1.19 -7.23 3.06
N PHE A 86 1.25 -6.80 4.33
CA PHE A 86 2.03 -5.67 4.78
C PHE A 86 2.53 -5.95 6.20
N LEU A 87 3.84 -5.93 6.41
CA LEU A 87 4.50 -6.34 7.65
C LEU A 87 3.96 -7.71 8.17
N SER A 88 3.92 -8.68 7.25
CA SER A 88 3.44 -10.05 7.51
C SER A 88 1.96 -10.17 7.94
N ARG A 89 1.14 -9.14 7.73
CA ARG A 89 -0.30 -9.12 8.04
C ARG A 89 -1.12 -8.97 6.76
N PRO A 90 -2.25 -9.69 6.62
CA PRO A 90 -3.16 -9.51 5.48
C PRO A 90 -4.03 -8.28 5.69
N PHE A 91 -3.82 -7.25 4.88
CA PHE A 91 -4.69 -6.08 4.82
C PHE A 91 -5.70 -6.25 3.69
N TYR A 92 -6.98 -6.13 4.00
CA TYR A 92 -8.02 -6.06 2.98
C TYR A 92 -7.79 -4.86 2.07
N VAL A 93 -7.85 -5.10 0.75
CA VAL A 93 -7.75 -4.08 -0.28
C VAL A 93 -8.83 -4.30 -1.34
N ALA A 94 -9.33 -3.20 -1.87
CA ALA A 94 -10.30 -3.15 -2.95
C ALA A 94 -10.06 -1.87 -3.76
N PRO A 95 -10.64 -1.72 -4.96
CA PRO A 95 -10.68 -0.42 -5.63
C PRO A 95 -11.12 0.67 -4.67
N GLY A 96 -10.43 1.82 -4.69
CA GLY A 96 -10.65 2.93 -3.74
C GLY A 96 -9.48 3.19 -2.79
N VAL A 97 -8.53 2.26 -2.63
CA VAL A 97 -7.30 2.47 -1.84
C VAL A 97 -6.06 2.06 -2.63
N LEU A 98 -4.95 2.75 -2.39
CA LEU A 98 -3.64 2.31 -2.87
C LEU A 98 -3.31 0.94 -2.27
N ILE A 99 -2.83 0.02 -3.09
CA ILE A 99 -2.30 -1.27 -2.62
C ILE A 99 -1.03 -1.00 -1.80
N PRO A 100 -0.92 -1.47 -0.55
CA PRO A 100 0.28 -1.32 0.27
C PRO A 100 1.54 -1.76 -0.46
N ARG A 101 2.60 -0.94 -0.39
CA ARG A 101 3.88 -1.17 -1.09
C ARG A 101 4.95 -1.65 -0.10
N PRO A 102 5.90 -2.49 -0.54
CA PRO A 102 7.01 -2.93 0.31
C PRO A 102 7.86 -1.77 0.86
N GLU A 103 8.05 -0.71 0.08
CA GLU A 103 8.80 0.47 0.51
C GLU A 103 8.13 1.21 1.67
N THR A 104 6.80 1.13 1.75
CA THR A 104 6.03 1.70 2.87
C THR A 104 6.23 0.88 4.17
N GLU A 105 6.57 -0.42 4.06
CA GLU A 105 6.96 -1.22 5.24
C GLU A 105 8.23 -0.66 5.88
N GLU A 106 9.23 -0.29 5.07
CA GLU A 106 10.48 0.33 5.56
C GLU A 106 10.22 1.65 6.31
N LEU A 107 9.24 2.45 5.87
CA LEU A 107 8.82 3.65 6.59
C LEU A 107 8.28 3.32 7.98
N VAL A 108 7.41 2.32 8.08
CA VAL A 108 6.83 1.91 9.38
C VAL A 108 7.89 1.32 10.30
N GLU A 109 8.77 0.45 9.78
CA GLU A 109 9.88 -0.13 10.54
C GLU A 109 10.84 0.94 11.07
N LEU A 110 11.14 1.96 10.26
CA LEU A 110 11.94 3.11 10.68
C LEU A 110 11.28 3.85 11.84
N ILE A 111 9.98 4.14 11.75
CA ILE A 111 9.24 4.82 12.81
C ILE A 111 9.28 4.02 14.12
N ILE A 112 9.06 2.70 14.04
CA ILE A 112 9.11 1.80 15.19
C ILE A 112 10.51 1.82 15.82
N SER A 113 11.56 1.69 15.01
CA SER A 113 12.95 1.63 15.49
C SER A 113 13.44 2.94 16.09
N GLU A 114 12.94 4.08 15.60
CA GLU A 114 13.32 5.42 16.08
C GLU A 114 12.40 5.97 17.19
N ASN A 115 11.34 5.23 17.54
CA ASN A 115 10.41 5.69 18.56
C ASN A 115 11.09 5.74 19.95
N GLN A 116 10.99 6.89 20.59
CA GLN A 116 11.55 7.13 21.94
C GLN A 116 10.46 7.54 22.96
N PHE A 117 9.19 7.50 22.56
CA PHE A 117 8.07 7.89 23.41
C PHE A 117 7.43 6.63 24.02
N ASP A 118 7.12 6.68 25.32
CA ASP A 118 6.45 5.57 26.02
C ASP A 118 5.00 5.39 25.58
N THR A 119 4.31 6.51 25.28
CA THR A 119 2.89 6.54 24.86
C THR A 119 2.72 7.50 23.68
N PRO A 120 3.28 7.19 22.50
CA PRO A 120 3.28 8.13 21.40
C PRO A 120 1.88 8.40 20.87
N ARG A 121 1.60 9.67 20.61
CA ARG A 121 0.43 10.10 19.84
C ARG A 121 0.85 10.25 18.39
N ILE A 122 0.29 9.43 17.53
CA ILE A 122 0.68 9.31 16.13
C ILE A 122 -0.47 9.78 15.25
N LEU A 123 -0.15 10.56 14.23
CA LEU A 123 -1.07 10.94 13.17
C LEU A 123 -0.58 10.42 11.83
N ASP A 124 -1.38 9.57 11.19
CA ASP A 124 -1.22 9.12 9.81
C ASP A 124 -2.13 9.94 8.89
N ILE A 125 -1.55 10.60 7.89
CA ILE A 125 -2.28 11.48 6.96
C ILE A 125 -2.31 10.85 5.57
N GLY A 126 -3.52 10.63 5.04
CA GLY A 126 -3.73 9.87 3.79
C GLY A 126 -3.62 8.38 4.05
N THR A 127 -4.38 7.88 5.02
CA THR A 127 -4.20 6.53 5.56
C THR A 127 -4.53 5.41 4.56
N GLY A 128 -5.35 5.68 3.53
CA GLY A 128 -5.73 4.71 2.50
C GLY A 128 -6.32 3.43 3.11
N SER A 129 -5.66 2.30 2.91
CA SER A 129 -6.06 1.01 3.50
C SER A 129 -5.87 0.93 5.02
N GLY A 130 -5.25 1.92 5.64
CA GLY A 130 -4.90 1.92 7.05
C GLY A 130 -3.60 1.18 7.38
N CYS A 131 -2.84 0.72 6.40
CA CYS A 131 -1.68 -0.16 6.63
C CYS A 131 -0.61 0.47 7.52
N ILE A 132 -0.32 1.78 7.39
CA ILE A 132 0.60 2.50 8.27
C ILE A 132 0.01 2.62 9.67
N ALA A 133 -1.18 3.22 9.80
CA ALA A 133 -1.81 3.51 11.08
C ALA A 133 -2.06 2.26 11.93
N VAL A 134 -2.62 1.20 11.31
CA VAL A 134 -2.93 -0.06 11.98
C VAL A 134 -1.64 -0.76 12.43
N SER A 135 -0.60 -0.82 11.58
CA SER A 135 0.67 -1.44 11.95
C SER A 135 1.35 -0.68 13.09
N LEU A 136 1.40 0.65 13.07
CA LEU A 136 1.95 1.44 14.17
C LEU A 136 1.18 1.25 15.49
N SER A 137 -0.15 1.09 15.40
CA SER A 137 -0.99 0.81 16.57
C SER A 137 -0.73 -0.55 17.19
N LEU A 138 -0.35 -1.54 16.37
CA LEU A 138 -0.05 -2.92 16.82
C LEU A 138 1.38 -3.08 17.33
N ASP A 139 2.33 -2.39 16.69
CA ASP A 139 3.77 -2.64 16.89
C ASP A 139 4.43 -1.65 17.87
N ILE A 140 3.78 -0.53 18.17
CA ILE A 140 4.28 0.42 19.18
C ILE A 140 3.40 0.33 20.43
N LEU A 141 3.99 -0.12 21.53
CA LEU A 141 3.30 -0.28 22.79
C LEU A 141 2.68 1.04 23.27
N HIS A 142 1.41 1.01 23.66
CA HIS A 142 0.63 2.17 24.13
C HIS A 142 0.48 3.31 23.11
N ALA A 143 0.72 3.08 21.82
CA ALA A 143 0.51 4.09 20.80
C ALA A 143 -0.97 4.53 20.73
N GLN A 144 -1.20 5.84 20.65
CA GLN A 144 -2.51 6.45 20.40
C GLN A 144 -2.52 6.96 18.96
N VAL A 145 -3.06 6.13 18.04
CA VAL A 145 -3.00 6.42 16.62
C VAL A 145 -4.30 7.07 16.15
N THR A 146 -4.17 8.19 15.46
CA THR A 146 -5.24 8.84 14.69
C THR A 146 -4.88 8.77 13.22
N ALA A 147 -5.85 8.47 12.36
CA ALA A 147 -5.65 8.35 10.94
C ALA A 147 -6.65 9.24 10.19
N TRP A 148 -6.15 10.01 9.22
CA TRP A 148 -6.95 10.89 8.39
C TRP A 148 -6.96 10.43 6.95
N ASP A 149 -8.12 10.53 6.32
CA ASP A 149 -8.28 10.45 4.88
C ASP A 149 -9.40 11.37 4.40
N VAL A 150 -9.37 11.74 3.13
CA VAL A 150 -10.43 12.55 2.51
C VAL A 150 -11.54 11.66 1.94
N SER A 151 -11.24 10.40 1.63
CA SER A 151 -12.15 9.41 1.04
C SER A 151 -12.89 8.63 2.13
N ASP A 152 -14.22 8.63 2.07
CA ASP A 152 -15.05 7.76 2.93
C ASP A 152 -14.78 6.29 2.63
N GLU A 153 -14.60 5.94 1.36
CA GLU A 153 -14.33 4.58 0.91
C GLU A 153 -13.00 4.04 1.47
N ALA A 154 -11.95 4.87 1.46
CA ALA A 154 -10.67 4.53 2.09
C ALA A 154 -10.83 4.32 3.60
N LEU A 155 -11.55 5.22 4.27
CA LEU A 155 -11.80 5.11 5.71
C LEU A 155 -12.60 3.85 6.07
N ASP A 156 -13.55 3.43 5.24
CA ASP A 156 -14.31 2.20 5.48
C ASP A 156 -13.42 0.95 5.34
N ILE A 157 -12.53 0.93 4.34
CA ILE A 157 -11.53 -0.12 4.18
C ILE A 157 -10.56 -0.14 5.37
N ALA A 158 -10.06 1.03 5.79
CA ALA A 158 -9.16 1.15 6.93
C ALA A 158 -9.81 0.69 8.25
N ARG A 159 -11.06 1.02 8.50
CA ARG A 159 -11.84 0.54 9.68
C ARG A 159 -12.00 -0.97 9.66
N ARG A 160 -12.32 -1.55 8.49
CA ARG A 160 -12.40 -3.00 8.32
C ARG A 160 -11.07 -3.69 8.66
N ASN A 161 -9.95 -3.14 8.22
CA ASN A 161 -8.62 -3.65 8.54
C ASN A 161 -8.30 -3.54 10.03
N ASN A 162 -8.64 -2.39 10.62
CA ASN A 162 -8.47 -2.16 12.06
C ASN A 162 -9.23 -3.20 12.90
N GLU A 163 -10.49 -3.48 12.55
CA GLU A 163 -11.31 -4.49 13.21
C GLU A 163 -10.76 -5.91 13.00
N ALA A 164 -10.44 -6.27 11.77
CA ALA A 164 -9.95 -7.61 11.41
C ALA A 164 -8.61 -7.94 12.10
N LEU A 165 -7.75 -6.95 12.29
CA LEU A 165 -6.43 -7.11 12.92
C LEU A 165 -6.45 -6.79 14.43
N ASN A 166 -7.61 -6.46 15.02
CA ASN A 166 -7.77 -6.09 16.42
C ASN A 166 -6.88 -4.91 16.84
N ALA A 167 -6.69 -3.93 15.96
CA ALA A 167 -5.96 -2.70 16.26
C ALA A 167 -6.88 -1.63 16.86
N THR A 168 -6.29 -0.55 17.37
CA THR A 168 -7.01 0.56 17.99
C THR A 168 -6.60 1.88 17.36
N VAL A 169 -7.25 2.24 16.24
CA VAL A 169 -7.00 3.47 15.50
C VAL A 169 -8.26 4.34 15.48
N SER A 170 -8.10 5.64 15.68
CA SER A 170 -9.18 6.62 15.52
C SER A 170 -9.17 7.20 14.11
N PHE A 171 -10.21 6.95 13.33
CA PHE A 171 -10.32 7.40 11.95
C PHE A 171 -11.17 8.67 11.82
N GLU A 172 -10.64 9.68 11.13
CA GLU A 172 -11.31 10.96 10.89
C GLU A 172 -11.28 11.32 9.40
N LYS A 173 -12.44 11.73 8.86
CA LYS A 173 -12.49 12.30 7.51
C LYS A 173 -11.95 13.72 7.53
N ARG A 174 -10.82 13.94 6.85
CA ARG A 174 -10.15 15.25 6.80
C ARG A 174 -9.56 15.52 5.42
N ASN A 175 -9.80 16.72 4.91
CA ASN A 175 -9.08 17.24 3.76
C ASN A 175 -7.91 18.10 4.26
N VAL A 176 -6.69 17.72 3.94
CA VAL A 176 -5.49 18.45 4.38
C VAL A 176 -5.41 19.85 3.82
N PHE A 177 -6.06 20.15 2.69
CA PHE A 177 -6.11 21.49 2.08
C PHE A 177 -7.17 22.39 2.70
N ALA A 178 -8.12 21.86 3.46
CA ALA A 178 -9.06 22.66 4.22
C ALA A 178 -8.42 23.21 5.49
N ASP A 179 -9.06 24.17 6.13
CA ASP A 179 -8.63 24.64 7.44
C ASP A 179 -8.86 23.55 8.49
N VAL A 180 -7.79 23.20 9.18
CA VAL A 180 -7.80 22.18 10.22
C VAL A 180 -7.69 22.88 11.58
N GLU A 181 -8.81 22.96 12.29
CA GLU A 181 -8.83 23.30 13.71
C GLU A 181 -8.58 22.02 14.50
N GLN A 182 -7.38 21.85 15.02
CA GLN A 182 -7.00 20.70 15.83
C GLN A 182 -6.23 21.18 17.06
N GLN A 183 -6.74 20.87 18.24
CA GLN A 183 -6.07 21.20 19.51
C GLN A 183 -5.12 20.10 19.97
N LYS A 184 -5.38 18.85 19.57
CA LYS A 184 -4.52 17.72 19.93
C LYS A 184 -3.14 17.88 19.30
N LYS A 185 -2.11 17.57 20.08
CA LYS A 185 -0.72 17.50 19.61
C LYS A 185 -0.32 16.04 19.41
N PHE A 186 0.56 15.82 18.44
CA PHE A 186 1.10 14.52 18.10
C PHE A 186 2.61 14.51 18.32
N ASP A 187 3.13 13.37 18.65
CA ASP A 187 4.56 13.18 18.84
C ASP A 187 5.21 12.69 17.53
N ILE A 188 4.38 12.04 16.67
CA ILE A 188 4.77 11.61 15.34
C ILE A 188 3.66 11.98 14.36
N VAL A 189 4.05 12.55 13.22
CA VAL A 189 3.19 12.72 12.04
C VAL A 189 3.83 11.95 10.90
N VAL A 190 3.08 11.06 10.26
CA VAL A 190 3.52 10.27 9.12
C VAL A 190 2.56 10.44 7.94
N SER A 191 3.09 10.38 6.73
CA SER A 191 2.28 10.35 5.52
C SER A 191 3.02 9.68 4.36
N ASN A 192 2.28 8.88 3.60
CA ASN A 192 2.62 8.51 2.23
C ASN A 192 1.62 9.24 1.31
N PRO A 193 1.87 10.53 0.99
CA PRO A 193 0.93 11.33 0.21
C PRO A 193 1.06 11.03 -1.29
N PRO A 194 0.10 11.43 -2.12
CA PRO A 194 0.27 11.40 -3.57
C PRO A 194 1.53 12.16 -3.99
N TYR A 195 2.33 11.54 -4.88
CA TYR A 195 3.62 12.11 -5.29
C TYR A 195 4.03 11.82 -6.75
N VAL A 196 3.23 11.06 -7.48
CA VAL A 196 3.50 10.76 -8.90
C VAL A 196 3.02 11.93 -9.74
N THR A 197 3.89 12.50 -10.57
CA THR A 197 3.51 13.60 -11.45
C THR A 197 2.69 13.11 -12.66
N GLU A 198 1.87 13.98 -13.25
CA GLU A 198 1.08 13.64 -14.43
C GLU A 198 1.95 13.17 -15.61
N SER A 199 3.16 13.73 -15.74
CA SER A 199 4.12 13.33 -16.78
C SER A 199 4.69 11.91 -16.57
N GLU A 200 4.78 11.44 -15.33
CA GLU A 200 5.26 10.10 -14.97
C GLU A 200 4.25 9.00 -15.31
N LYS A 201 2.97 9.33 -15.50
CA LYS A 201 1.92 8.35 -15.88
C LYS A 201 2.29 7.46 -17.07
N ARG A 202 3.03 8.02 -18.05
CA ARG A 202 3.41 7.28 -19.26
C ARG A 202 4.35 6.11 -19.01
N ALA A 203 5.05 6.12 -17.88
CA ALA A 203 5.99 5.06 -17.48
C ALA A 203 5.37 4.05 -16.50
N MET A 204 4.12 4.25 -16.11
CA MET A 204 3.45 3.39 -15.14
C MET A 204 2.76 2.20 -15.81
N GLU A 205 2.67 1.11 -15.07
CA GLU A 205 1.95 -0.09 -15.49
C GLU A 205 0.43 0.20 -15.60
N SER A 206 -0.21 -0.37 -16.61
CA SER A 206 -1.63 -0.14 -16.87
C SER A 206 -2.55 -0.62 -15.75
N ASN A 207 -2.17 -1.69 -15.04
CA ASN A 207 -2.93 -2.18 -13.90
C ASN A 207 -3.01 -1.17 -12.75
N VAL A 208 -1.97 -0.35 -12.55
CA VAL A 208 -1.98 0.74 -11.57
C VAL A 208 -2.85 1.89 -12.07
N LEU A 209 -2.67 2.30 -13.33
CA LEU A 209 -3.38 3.44 -13.91
C LEU A 209 -4.89 3.23 -14.00
N ASP A 210 -5.32 2.01 -14.32
CA ASP A 210 -6.71 1.69 -14.60
C ASP A 210 -7.51 1.33 -13.33
N TRP A 211 -6.82 0.93 -12.26
CA TRP A 211 -7.48 0.34 -11.09
C TRP A 211 -7.24 1.06 -9.78
N GLU A 212 -6.04 1.60 -9.56
CA GLU A 212 -5.74 2.29 -8.30
C GLU A 212 -6.23 3.74 -8.34
N PRO A 213 -6.68 4.30 -7.20
CA PRO A 213 -7.31 5.62 -7.21
C PRO A 213 -6.32 6.72 -7.57
N GLY A 214 -6.60 7.47 -8.63
CA GLY A 214 -5.74 8.58 -9.06
C GLY A 214 -5.53 9.65 -7.98
N LEU A 215 -6.51 9.80 -7.06
CA LEU A 215 -6.40 10.70 -5.91
C LEU A 215 -5.26 10.30 -4.94
N ALA A 216 -4.94 9.01 -4.85
CA ALA A 216 -3.87 8.49 -4.02
C ALA A 216 -2.49 8.50 -4.71
N LEU A 217 -2.44 8.79 -6.02
CA LEU A 217 -1.24 8.68 -6.83
C LEU A 217 -0.73 10.02 -7.31
N PHE A 218 -1.60 10.89 -7.88
CA PHE A 218 -1.16 11.94 -8.78
C PHE A 218 -1.12 13.33 -8.18
N VAL A 219 -0.07 14.06 -8.60
CA VAL A 219 0.12 15.48 -8.33
C VAL A 219 0.36 16.24 -9.63
N PRO A 220 0.04 17.56 -9.69
CA PRO A 220 0.33 18.38 -10.86
C PRO A 220 1.83 18.50 -11.13
N ASP A 221 2.24 18.47 -12.41
CA ASP A 221 3.63 18.64 -12.83
C ASP A 221 4.24 19.98 -12.38
N ASN A 222 3.42 21.03 -12.29
CA ASN A 222 3.87 22.37 -11.90
C ASN A 222 4.03 22.56 -10.39
N ASP A 223 3.51 21.64 -9.57
CA ASP A 223 3.69 21.66 -8.12
C ASP A 223 3.73 20.23 -7.50
N PRO A 224 4.79 19.45 -7.77
CA PRO A 224 4.91 18.08 -7.27
C PRO A 224 5.05 17.98 -5.75
N LEU A 225 5.35 19.09 -5.07
CA LEU A 225 5.53 19.14 -3.62
C LEU A 225 4.31 19.66 -2.85
N CYS A 226 3.17 19.85 -3.50
CA CYS A 226 1.98 20.48 -2.92
C CYS A 226 1.51 19.80 -1.62
N PHE A 227 1.41 18.47 -1.61
CA PHE A 227 1.03 17.71 -0.43
C PHE A 227 2.09 17.79 0.68
N TYR A 228 3.37 17.60 0.35
CA TYR A 228 4.46 17.68 1.32
C TYR A 228 4.48 19.04 2.01
N ARG A 229 4.40 20.13 1.24
CA ARG A 229 4.38 21.50 1.77
C ARG A 229 3.19 21.70 2.69
N ARG A 230 2.00 21.26 2.27
CA ARG A 230 0.79 21.43 3.06
C ARG A 230 0.82 20.61 4.35
N ILE A 231 1.21 19.33 4.28
CA ILE A 231 1.30 18.46 5.46
C ILE A 231 2.40 18.96 6.40
N ALA A 232 3.54 19.40 5.89
CA ALA A 232 4.59 20.00 6.71
C ALA A 232 4.10 21.27 7.44
N ALA A 233 3.39 22.16 6.75
CA ALA A 233 2.79 23.35 7.38
C ALA A 233 1.78 22.99 8.48
N LEU A 234 0.97 21.94 8.29
CA LEU A 234 0.10 21.39 9.32
C LEU A 234 0.92 20.78 10.47
N GLY A 235 1.95 20.02 10.14
CA GLY A 235 2.86 19.38 11.12
C GLY A 235 3.49 20.40 12.06
N ARG A 236 3.86 21.61 11.59
CA ARG A 236 4.32 22.71 12.47
C ARG A 236 3.29 23.11 13.52
N LYS A 237 2.01 22.98 13.21
CA LYS A 237 0.92 23.28 14.16
C LYS A 237 0.60 22.08 15.04
N LEU A 238 0.61 20.87 14.48
CA LEU A 238 0.11 19.65 15.10
C LEU A 238 1.14 18.90 15.95
N LEU A 239 2.43 18.95 15.58
CA LEU A 239 3.48 18.28 16.35
C LEU A 239 3.73 18.96 17.70
N SER A 240 4.03 18.14 18.69
CA SER A 240 4.62 18.55 19.96
C SER A 240 6.02 19.12 19.75
N PRO A 241 6.58 19.91 20.67
CA PRO A 241 8.01 20.23 20.66
C PRO A 241 8.84 18.95 20.66
N GLY A 242 9.83 18.85 19.74
CA GLY A 242 10.63 17.65 19.57
C GLY A 242 9.95 16.49 18.85
N GLY A 243 8.69 16.66 18.44
CA GLY A 243 7.98 15.66 17.64
C GLY A 243 8.57 15.50 16.23
N LYS A 244 8.33 14.36 15.61
CA LYS A 244 8.92 13.96 14.33
C LYS A 244 7.91 13.93 13.20
N LEU A 245 8.34 14.37 12.02
CA LEU A 245 7.64 14.25 10.75
C LEU A 245 8.33 13.19 9.90
N TYR A 246 7.53 12.31 9.28
CA TYR A 246 7.99 11.29 8.34
C TYR A 246 7.17 11.34 7.07
N PHE A 247 7.85 11.30 5.92
CA PHE A 247 7.25 11.19 4.60
C PHE A 247 7.82 10.01 3.83
N GLU A 248 6.98 9.22 3.19
CA GLU A 248 7.40 8.52 1.99
C GLU A 248 7.46 9.51 0.84
N ILE A 249 8.47 9.38 -0.04
CA ILE A 249 8.71 10.38 -1.07
C ILE A 249 8.92 9.78 -2.46
N ASN A 250 8.61 10.57 -3.49
CA ASN A 250 9.15 10.32 -4.83
C ASN A 250 10.67 10.52 -4.79
N ARG A 251 11.42 9.51 -5.28
CA ARG A 251 12.88 9.47 -5.30
C ARG A 251 13.55 10.67 -5.97
N LEU A 252 12.81 11.38 -6.83
CA LEU A 252 13.34 12.53 -7.58
C LEU A 252 13.38 13.83 -6.77
N TYR A 253 12.65 13.91 -5.65
CA TYR A 253 12.42 15.16 -4.93
C TYR A 253 13.01 15.21 -3.52
N GLY A 254 13.84 14.24 -3.14
CA GLY A 254 14.42 14.17 -1.77
C GLY A 254 15.10 15.47 -1.33
N ALA A 255 16.00 16.02 -2.14
CA ALA A 255 16.70 17.26 -1.83
C ALA A 255 15.78 18.49 -1.73
N GLN A 256 14.78 18.59 -2.62
CA GLN A 256 13.82 19.69 -2.60
C GLN A 256 12.91 19.65 -1.36
N ILE A 257 12.50 18.43 -0.93
CA ILE A 257 11.70 18.24 0.29
C ILE A 257 12.51 18.62 1.52
N VAL A 258 13.80 18.23 1.59
CA VAL A 258 14.70 18.61 2.69
C VAL A 258 14.83 20.14 2.77
N SER A 259 15.08 20.83 1.63
CA SER A 259 15.15 22.29 1.59
C SER A 259 13.84 22.94 2.07
N MET A 260 12.71 22.47 1.53
CA MET A 260 11.38 22.96 1.92
C MET A 260 11.10 22.80 3.42
N LEU A 261 11.49 21.67 4.03
CA LEU A 261 11.32 21.45 5.47
C LEU A 261 12.21 22.38 6.29
N ALA A 262 13.46 22.62 5.86
CA ALA A 262 14.35 23.60 6.51
C ALA A 262 13.78 25.01 6.46
N ASP A 263 13.23 25.44 5.31
CA ASP A 263 12.58 26.74 5.12
C ASP A 263 11.34 26.90 6.02
N LEU A 264 10.63 25.81 6.27
CA LEU A 264 9.50 25.77 7.21
C LEU A 264 9.92 25.70 8.69
N GLY A 265 11.24 25.71 8.97
CA GLY A 265 11.80 25.71 10.32
C GLY A 265 11.81 24.35 11.01
N TYR A 266 11.81 23.26 10.26
CA TYR A 266 12.09 21.93 10.79
C TYR A 266 13.60 21.75 11.04
N CYS A 267 13.93 20.99 12.08
CA CYS A 267 15.31 20.70 12.46
C CYS A 267 15.75 19.36 11.87
N ASN A 268 17.01 19.32 11.41
CA ASN A 268 17.68 18.11 10.91
C ASN A 268 16.87 17.32 9.85
N PRO A 269 16.32 17.98 8.81
CA PRO A 269 15.68 17.26 7.75
C PRO A 269 16.70 16.40 7.00
N ARG A 270 16.38 15.12 6.78
CA ARG A 270 17.27 14.18 6.11
C ARG A 270 16.53 13.20 5.22
N VAL A 271 17.17 12.79 4.14
CA VAL A 271 16.72 11.70 3.27
C VAL A 271 17.26 10.38 3.79
N ILE A 272 16.43 9.34 3.74
CA ILE A 272 16.81 7.97 4.03
C ILE A 272 16.49 7.15 2.78
N LYS A 273 17.43 6.29 2.41
CA LYS A 273 17.32 5.43 1.23
C LYS A 273 16.63 4.12 1.59
N ASP A 274 15.88 3.58 0.62
CA ASP A 274 15.33 2.24 0.68
C ASP A 274 16.42 1.17 0.49
N ILE A 275 16.07 -0.10 0.69
CA ILE A 275 16.96 -1.25 0.49
C ILE A 275 17.55 -1.31 -0.92
N SER A 276 16.87 -0.72 -1.91
CA SER A 276 17.33 -0.63 -3.30
C SER A 276 18.27 0.56 -3.55
N GLY A 277 18.51 1.41 -2.54
CA GLY A 277 19.39 2.57 -2.61
C GLY A 277 18.76 3.83 -3.19
N ASN A 278 17.45 3.86 -3.41
CA ASN A 278 16.72 5.06 -3.85
C ASN A 278 16.34 5.93 -2.64
N ASP A 279 16.26 7.24 -2.85
CA ASP A 279 15.69 8.15 -1.88
C ASP A 279 14.21 7.79 -1.67
N ARG A 280 13.83 7.40 -0.44
CA ARG A 280 12.49 6.88 -0.16
C ARG A 280 11.78 7.55 1.00
N ILE A 281 12.50 7.94 2.04
CA ILE A 281 11.89 8.53 3.23
C ILE A 281 12.57 9.86 3.51
N VAL A 282 11.79 10.86 3.90
CA VAL A 282 12.31 12.09 4.50
C VAL A 282 11.76 12.21 5.91
N THR A 283 12.63 12.51 6.87
CA THR A 283 12.25 12.76 8.26
C THR A 283 12.86 14.07 8.76
N ALA A 284 12.17 14.73 9.70
CA ALA A 284 12.63 15.93 10.34
C ALA A 284 11.99 16.10 11.74
N TYR A 285 12.60 16.92 12.58
CA TYR A 285 12.06 17.28 13.90
C TYR A 285 11.38 18.66 13.86
N LYS A 286 10.34 18.84 14.68
CA LYS A 286 9.76 20.15 14.91
C LYS A 286 10.64 21.01 15.80
#